data_ec6e559e8a4fff7051fd013c863f7926
#
_entry.id   ec6e559e8a4fff7051fd013c863f7926
#
_cell.length_a   1.000
_cell.length_b   1.000
_cell.length_c   1.000
_cell.angle_alpha   90.00
_cell.angle_beta   90.00
_cell.angle_gamma   90.00
#
_symmetry.space_group_name_H-M   'P 1'
#
loop_
_entity.id
_entity.type
_entity.pdbx_description
1 polymer ?
#
loop_
_entity_poly.entity_id
_entity_poly.type
_entity_poly.pdbx_seq_one_letter_code
_entity_poly.pdbx_strand_id
1 'polypeptide(L)'
;MKKDFYIILSIIYLEIIYHIFTFYDINIIGPILSCITISFILIFIKNLFNQKINKIIFYILFLGIVFIYELQFIYYKMMGYVCSVASLKMAGDAVTGYENIIGYIIKNWYVVLLLLLPFIILLIFNKKINFEKKLNYKKLIYSFFAHIVFLLFLLIGKNDIYSSYNLYYNLPQPLMMTQKLGVLTELRLDIKRTLFGLNEKVYVSKEVEYDDSYNVLNIDLNKDVKDKKINELNNYFKYNKATKKNEYTGIYKNKNVIYILAESLYPIAIDKDLTPTLYKMTYEGFNFKNYYTPLYSKSTSDGEYMADWGILPKADNESNLKNSMNNSNPYMLVSMFNQKNYNTFAYHNYYGYFYDRKDYFKNLGFKNYKFCEDGVVKNCKMGDFFHASDEEMFKNTIEEYINEDKFFVNYVTLSAHGVYKYDKNEVARKYYDLVKDYDYPEELKLYLSANIDLDRGLEYLVKRLEEEGKLDDTVFIITPDHYPYYLNPIGLETLNLRSDEDKTDKYNLHHSSLIIWNSKDKNIDIDNYSSIIDILPTTLNLFGFDYDSRLLIGKDILSSNDGIVIFSDYSWLNKNGRYDALKNKFTCNKNCNVDDNYVNEVNNYVRNAFVASSLIQKHDYYKYIQN
;
A
#
# COMPACT_ATOMS: atom_id res chain seq x y z
N MET A 1 -32.61 18.84 -27.83
CA MET A 1 -32.49 17.49 -27.22
C MET A 1 -31.74 16.52 -28.13
N LYS A 2 -32.19 16.25 -29.39
CA LYS A 2 -31.50 15.26 -30.26
C LYS A 2 -30.00 15.52 -30.44
N LYS A 3 -29.53 16.77 -30.52
CA LYS A 3 -28.13 17.14 -30.76
C LYS A 3 -27.23 17.01 -29.51
N ASP A 4 -27.79 17.01 -28.29
CA ASP A 4 -27.06 16.86 -27.03
C ASP A 4 -26.93 15.38 -26.61
N PHE A 5 -27.73 14.51 -27.19
CA PHE A 5 -27.79 13.09 -26.87
C PHE A 5 -26.44 12.39 -27.15
N TYR A 6 -25.72 12.81 -28.20
CA TYR A 6 -24.40 12.27 -28.51
C TYR A 6 -23.37 12.50 -27.39
N ILE A 7 -23.45 13.63 -26.65
CA ILE A 7 -22.56 13.95 -25.55
C ILE A 7 -22.82 13.00 -24.38
N ILE A 8 -24.12 12.77 -24.05
CA ILE A 8 -24.51 11.84 -22.99
C ILE A 8 -24.02 10.41 -23.31
N LEU A 9 -24.28 9.97 -24.55
CA LEU A 9 -23.84 8.64 -25.00
C LEU A 9 -22.31 8.50 -24.97
N SER A 10 -21.57 9.56 -25.32
CA SER A 10 -20.11 9.53 -25.32
C SER A 10 -19.52 9.35 -23.92
N ILE A 11 -20.10 10.01 -22.89
CA ILE A 11 -19.63 9.86 -21.50
C ILE A 11 -20.02 8.50 -20.94
N ILE A 12 -21.24 8.02 -21.23
CA ILE A 12 -21.67 6.65 -20.85
C ILE A 12 -20.78 5.61 -21.51
N TYR A 13 -20.42 5.80 -22.79
CA TYR A 13 -19.52 4.89 -23.51
C TYR A 13 -18.15 4.80 -22.82
N LEU A 14 -17.55 5.93 -22.44
CA LEU A 14 -16.27 5.95 -21.71
C LEU A 14 -16.37 5.12 -20.42
N GLU A 15 -17.43 5.28 -19.65
CA GLU A 15 -17.66 4.55 -18.41
C GLU A 15 -17.82 3.04 -18.67
N ILE A 16 -18.59 2.65 -19.70
CA ILE A 16 -18.78 1.24 -20.08
C ILE A 16 -17.44 0.59 -20.46
N ILE A 17 -16.69 1.23 -21.36
CA ILE A 17 -15.38 0.69 -21.80
C ILE A 17 -14.43 0.57 -20.61
N TYR A 18 -14.35 1.59 -19.76
CA TYR A 18 -13.53 1.55 -18.56
C TYR A 18 -13.91 0.36 -17.66
N HIS A 19 -15.19 0.17 -17.35
CA HIS A 19 -15.68 -0.91 -16.49
C HIS A 19 -15.39 -2.30 -17.06
N ILE A 20 -15.65 -2.50 -18.35
CA ILE A 20 -15.43 -3.80 -19.01
C ILE A 20 -13.93 -4.19 -18.91
N PHE A 21 -13.03 -3.28 -19.15
CA PHE A 21 -11.60 -3.59 -19.22
C PHE A 21 -10.85 -3.43 -17.87
N THR A 22 -11.49 -2.81 -16.86
CA THR A 22 -10.91 -2.66 -15.52
C THR A 22 -11.46 -3.70 -14.56
N PHE A 23 -12.80 -3.79 -14.42
CA PHE A 23 -13.46 -4.63 -13.40
C PHE A 23 -14.01 -5.93 -13.96
N TYR A 24 -14.09 -6.08 -15.29
CA TYR A 24 -14.76 -7.21 -15.93
C TYR A 24 -16.22 -7.40 -15.45
N ASP A 25 -16.87 -6.30 -15.06
CA ASP A 25 -18.20 -6.24 -14.47
C ASP A 25 -19.11 -5.36 -15.33
N ILE A 26 -20.40 -5.72 -15.38
CA ILE A 26 -21.43 -4.99 -16.12
C ILE A 26 -22.48 -4.33 -15.20
N ASN A 27 -22.30 -4.39 -13.88
CA ASN A 27 -23.18 -3.72 -12.93
C ASN A 27 -22.85 -2.22 -12.83
N ILE A 28 -23.25 -1.47 -13.87
CA ILE A 28 -22.88 -0.08 -14.10
C ILE A 28 -24.05 0.91 -13.92
N ILE A 29 -25.11 0.53 -13.21
CA ILE A 29 -26.29 1.40 -13.05
C ILE A 29 -25.90 2.71 -12.32
N GLY A 30 -25.22 2.63 -11.18
CA GLY A 30 -24.76 3.80 -10.44
C GLY A 30 -23.84 4.71 -11.27
N PRO A 31 -22.77 4.16 -11.88
CA PRO A 31 -21.92 4.89 -12.82
C PRO A 31 -22.67 5.58 -13.96
N ILE A 32 -23.63 4.92 -14.60
CA ILE A 32 -24.43 5.53 -15.68
C ILE A 32 -25.27 6.71 -15.17
N LEU A 33 -25.92 6.58 -14.02
CA LEU A 33 -26.70 7.68 -13.42
C LEU A 33 -25.81 8.90 -13.10
N SER A 34 -24.60 8.65 -12.64
CA SER A 34 -23.57 9.67 -12.44
C SER A 34 -23.17 10.34 -13.75
N CYS A 35 -22.89 9.57 -14.81
CA CYS A 35 -22.55 10.08 -16.13
C CYS A 35 -23.63 10.98 -16.71
N ILE A 36 -24.92 10.64 -16.54
CA ILE A 36 -26.04 11.46 -16.97
C ILE A 36 -26.03 12.82 -16.28
N THR A 37 -25.79 12.84 -14.96
CA THR A 37 -25.70 14.07 -14.16
C THR A 37 -24.61 15.01 -14.69
N ILE A 38 -23.41 14.48 -14.90
CA ILE A 38 -22.24 15.24 -15.37
C ILE A 38 -22.43 15.70 -16.83
N SER A 39 -23.03 14.86 -17.67
CA SER A 39 -23.34 15.20 -19.06
C SER A 39 -24.22 16.44 -19.18
N PHE A 40 -25.24 16.59 -18.35
CA PHE A 40 -26.09 17.80 -18.39
C PHE A 40 -25.34 19.06 -17.95
N ILE A 41 -24.38 18.95 -17.01
CA ILE A 41 -23.51 20.07 -16.63
C ILE A 41 -22.63 20.46 -17.80
N LEU A 42 -21.99 19.50 -18.47
CA LEU A 42 -21.15 19.76 -19.64
C LEU A 42 -21.95 20.39 -20.80
N ILE A 43 -23.17 19.90 -21.06
CA ILE A 43 -24.09 20.47 -22.04
C ILE A 43 -24.50 21.91 -21.69
N PHE A 44 -24.63 22.24 -20.42
CA PHE A 44 -24.88 23.63 -19.98
C PHE A 44 -23.66 24.51 -20.24
N ILE A 45 -22.47 24.06 -19.81
CA ILE A 45 -21.21 24.81 -19.95
C ILE A 45 -20.89 25.13 -21.42
N LYS A 46 -21.10 24.19 -22.32
CA LYS A 46 -20.82 24.37 -23.77
C LYS A 46 -21.66 25.46 -24.47
N ASN A 47 -22.62 26.07 -23.79
CA ASN A 47 -23.47 27.11 -24.35
C ASN A 47 -23.46 28.46 -23.55
N LEU A 48 -22.47 28.63 -22.64
CA LEU A 48 -22.40 29.82 -21.75
C LEU A 48 -21.91 31.08 -22.48
N PHE A 49 -20.97 30.93 -23.39
CA PHE A 49 -20.23 32.02 -24.05
C PHE A 49 -20.60 32.15 -25.53
N ASN A 50 -19.82 32.90 -26.30
CA ASN A 50 -19.96 32.92 -27.74
C ASN A 50 -19.55 31.60 -28.39
N GLN A 51 -19.95 31.37 -29.65
CA GLN A 51 -19.82 30.11 -30.35
C GLN A 51 -18.36 29.59 -30.43
N LYS A 52 -17.38 30.49 -30.63
CA LYS A 52 -15.95 30.11 -30.75
C LYS A 52 -15.43 29.63 -29.37
N ILE A 53 -15.70 30.40 -28.32
CA ILE A 53 -15.27 30.07 -26.96
C ILE A 53 -15.96 28.80 -26.48
N ASN A 54 -17.26 28.64 -26.68
CA ASN A 54 -18.02 27.45 -26.34
C ASN A 54 -17.42 26.18 -26.96
N LYS A 55 -17.05 26.26 -28.25
CA LYS A 55 -16.43 25.13 -28.96
C LYS A 55 -15.08 24.76 -28.35
N ILE A 56 -14.22 25.73 -28.07
CA ILE A 56 -12.90 25.52 -27.46
C ILE A 56 -13.06 24.91 -26.07
N ILE A 57 -13.85 25.52 -25.19
CA ILE A 57 -14.08 25.04 -23.82
C ILE A 57 -14.62 23.61 -23.83
N PHE A 58 -15.61 23.33 -24.69
CA PHE A 58 -16.19 22.00 -24.78
C PHE A 58 -15.16 20.93 -25.13
N TYR A 59 -14.34 21.17 -26.17
CA TYR A 59 -13.34 20.17 -26.59
C TYR A 59 -12.21 20.03 -25.59
N ILE A 60 -11.78 21.09 -24.92
CA ILE A 60 -10.79 21.01 -23.83
C ILE A 60 -11.35 20.19 -22.67
N LEU A 61 -12.57 20.47 -22.21
CA LEU A 61 -13.18 19.72 -21.12
C LEU A 61 -13.42 18.26 -21.47
N PHE A 62 -13.90 18.00 -22.71
CA PHE A 62 -14.17 16.64 -23.14
C PHE A 62 -12.88 15.83 -23.32
N LEU A 63 -11.82 16.43 -23.89
CA LEU A 63 -10.50 15.81 -23.95
C LEU A 63 -9.93 15.53 -22.55
N GLY A 64 -10.11 16.47 -21.62
CA GLY A 64 -9.76 16.28 -20.21
C GLY A 64 -10.49 15.08 -19.57
N ILE A 65 -11.78 14.91 -19.88
CA ILE A 65 -12.54 13.74 -19.43
C ILE A 65 -11.94 12.45 -20.02
N VAL A 66 -11.67 12.40 -21.32
CA VAL A 66 -11.06 11.22 -21.96
C VAL A 66 -9.71 10.91 -21.32
N PHE A 67 -8.86 11.92 -21.13
CA PHE A 67 -7.56 11.77 -20.48
C PHE A 67 -7.67 11.21 -19.04
N ILE A 68 -8.69 11.62 -18.27
CA ILE A 68 -8.94 11.07 -16.93
C ILE A 68 -9.23 9.57 -17.02
N TYR A 69 -10.07 9.11 -17.95
CA TYR A 69 -10.35 7.68 -18.14
C TYR A 69 -9.11 6.89 -18.58
N GLU A 70 -8.31 7.42 -19.49
CA GLU A 70 -7.06 6.79 -19.94
C GLU A 70 -6.03 6.71 -18.81
N LEU A 71 -5.84 7.81 -18.06
CA LEU A 71 -4.96 7.86 -16.90
C LEU A 71 -5.37 6.81 -15.85
N GLN A 72 -6.64 6.80 -15.46
CA GLN A 72 -7.16 5.86 -14.47
C GLN A 72 -7.01 4.40 -14.94
N PHE A 73 -7.24 4.14 -16.23
CA PHE A 73 -7.10 2.80 -16.78
C PHE A 73 -5.66 2.31 -16.76
N ILE A 74 -4.70 3.10 -17.25
CA ILE A 74 -3.27 2.72 -17.31
C ILE A 74 -2.72 2.61 -15.89
N TYR A 75 -3.05 3.56 -15.00
CA TYR A 75 -2.62 3.52 -13.60
C TYR A 75 -3.14 2.24 -12.89
N TYR A 76 -4.41 1.88 -13.10
CA TYR A 76 -4.96 0.64 -12.57
C TYR A 76 -4.23 -0.61 -13.10
N LYS A 77 -3.94 -0.66 -14.40
CA LYS A 77 -3.20 -1.81 -14.97
C LYS A 77 -1.78 -1.95 -14.41
N MET A 78 -1.16 -0.86 -14.03
CA MET A 78 0.18 -0.83 -13.46
C MET A 78 0.19 -1.13 -11.96
N MET A 79 -0.68 -0.45 -11.20
CA MET A 79 -0.65 -0.43 -9.73
C MET A 79 -1.74 -1.30 -9.07
N GLY A 80 -2.73 -1.80 -9.83
CA GLY A 80 -3.91 -2.46 -9.27
C GLY A 80 -4.82 -1.52 -8.48
N TYR A 81 -4.62 -0.21 -8.57
CA TYR A 81 -5.31 0.83 -7.81
C TYR A 81 -5.72 2.02 -8.70
N VAL A 82 -6.55 2.95 -8.20
CA VAL A 82 -6.93 4.17 -8.93
C VAL A 82 -6.06 5.35 -8.52
N CYS A 83 -5.75 6.22 -9.48
CA CYS A 83 -4.95 7.41 -9.26
C CYS A 83 -5.77 8.46 -8.48
N SER A 84 -5.34 8.82 -7.27
CA SER A 84 -5.94 9.89 -6.46
C SER A 84 -5.33 11.26 -6.79
N VAL A 85 -6.02 12.34 -6.38
CA VAL A 85 -5.47 13.71 -6.47
C VAL A 85 -4.18 13.84 -5.67
N ALA A 86 -4.07 13.16 -4.54
CA ALA A 86 -2.84 13.11 -3.75
C ALA A 86 -1.70 12.41 -4.51
N SER A 87 -1.98 11.34 -5.26
CA SER A 87 -0.98 10.65 -6.09
C SER A 87 -0.42 11.53 -7.20
N LEU A 88 -1.22 12.45 -7.75
CA LEU A 88 -0.74 13.38 -8.79
C LEU A 88 0.32 14.35 -8.28
N LYS A 89 0.36 14.67 -6.99
CA LYS A 89 1.41 15.53 -6.41
C LYS A 89 2.79 14.87 -6.42
N MET A 90 2.83 13.54 -6.38
CA MET A 90 4.06 12.75 -6.48
C MET A 90 4.45 12.41 -7.93
N ALA A 91 3.68 12.87 -8.92
CA ALA A 91 3.93 12.56 -10.34
C ALA A 91 5.29 13.09 -10.85
N GLY A 92 5.90 14.08 -10.16
CA GLY A 92 7.26 14.53 -10.46
C GLY A 92 8.32 13.44 -10.26
N ASP A 93 8.10 12.55 -9.28
CA ASP A 93 9.01 11.44 -8.98
C ASP A 93 8.77 10.24 -9.92
N ALA A 94 7.58 10.15 -10.54
CA ALA A 94 7.22 9.12 -11.51
C ALA A 94 7.91 9.27 -12.88
N VAL A 95 8.64 10.37 -13.12
CA VAL A 95 9.37 10.60 -14.38
C VAL A 95 10.42 9.52 -14.65
N THR A 96 10.93 8.86 -13.62
CA THR A 96 11.87 7.73 -13.75
C THR A 96 11.23 6.44 -14.26
N GLY A 97 9.90 6.30 -14.15
CA GLY A 97 9.13 5.11 -14.55
C GLY A 97 8.40 5.22 -15.91
N TYR A 98 8.63 6.27 -16.70
CA TYR A 98 7.85 6.51 -17.92
C TYR A 98 7.91 5.37 -18.95
N GLU A 99 9.01 4.62 -19.00
CA GLU A 99 9.16 3.50 -19.94
C GLU A 99 8.22 2.34 -19.59
N ASN A 100 7.97 2.10 -18.31
CA ASN A 100 6.99 1.11 -17.88
C ASN A 100 5.56 1.54 -18.24
N ILE A 101 5.25 2.83 -18.09
CA ILE A 101 3.97 3.39 -18.53
C ILE A 101 3.76 3.14 -20.02
N ILE A 102 4.78 3.38 -20.84
CA ILE A 102 4.75 3.09 -22.29
C ILE A 102 4.50 1.59 -22.54
N GLY A 103 5.15 0.69 -21.80
CA GLY A 103 4.91 -0.76 -21.88
C GLY A 103 3.44 -1.13 -21.64
N TYR A 104 2.81 -0.56 -20.60
CA TYR A 104 1.39 -0.76 -20.34
C TYR A 104 0.48 -0.15 -21.41
N ILE A 105 0.81 1.02 -21.97
CA ILE A 105 0.08 1.62 -23.09
C ILE A 105 0.16 0.72 -24.33
N ILE A 106 1.36 0.22 -24.68
CA ILE A 106 1.55 -0.68 -25.82
C ILE A 106 0.78 -1.98 -25.61
N LYS A 107 0.85 -2.61 -24.46
CA LYS A 107 0.09 -3.84 -24.17
C LYS A 107 -1.43 -3.63 -24.27
N ASN A 108 -1.94 -2.45 -23.92
CA ASN A 108 -3.37 -2.13 -23.89
C ASN A 108 -3.79 -1.11 -24.96
N TRP A 109 -3.01 -0.93 -26.03
CA TRP A 109 -3.21 0.11 -27.05
C TRP A 109 -4.64 0.17 -27.61
N TYR A 110 -5.29 -0.99 -27.75
CA TYR A 110 -6.65 -1.09 -28.28
C TYR A 110 -7.68 -0.47 -27.33
N VAL A 111 -7.50 -0.58 -26.01
CA VAL A 111 -8.39 0.06 -25.02
C VAL A 111 -8.18 1.57 -25.01
N VAL A 112 -6.94 2.03 -25.10
CA VAL A 112 -6.61 3.46 -25.22
C VAL A 112 -7.29 4.06 -26.47
N LEU A 113 -7.23 3.37 -27.61
CA LEU A 113 -7.94 3.79 -28.83
C LEU A 113 -9.47 3.77 -28.66
N LEU A 114 -10.04 2.77 -27.96
CA LEU A 114 -11.47 2.72 -27.66
C LEU A 114 -11.88 3.90 -26.78
N LEU A 115 -11.11 4.25 -25.76
CA LEU A 115 -11.38 5.41 -24.90
C LEU A 115 -11.25 6.74 -25.65
N LEU A 116 -10.34 6.85 -26.61
CA LEU A 116 -10.19 8.04 -27.46
C LEU A 116 -11.30 8.20 -28.52
N LEU A 117 -11.93 7.10 -28.91
CA LEU A 117 -12.90 7.06 -30.01
C LEU A 117 -14.05 8.07 -29.87
N PRO A 118 -14.72 8.29 -28.70
CA PRO A 118 -15.79 9.28 -28.57
C PRO A 118 -15.32 10.71 -28.91
N PHE A 119 -14.09 11.07 -28.54
CA PHE A 119 -13.52 12.38 -28.86
C PHE A 119 -13.34 12.56 -30.38
N ILE A 120 -12.79 11.55 -31.05
CA ILE A 120 -12.64 11.54 -32.52
C ILE A 120 -14.01 11.67 -33.20
N ILE A 121 -15.00 10.90 -32.75
CA ILE A 121 -16.37 10.96 -33.29
C ILE A 121 -16.98 12.37 -33.12
N LEU A 122 -16.82 12.98 -31.95
CA LEU A 122 -17.32 14.34 -31.69
C LEU A 122 -16.62 15.39 -32.56
N LEU A 123 -15.33 15.23 -32.88
CA LEU A 123 -14.60 16.08 -33.81
C LEU A 123 -15.13 15.94 -35.24
N ILE A 124 -15.34 14.73 -35.73
CA ILE A 124 -15.87 14.46 -37.09
C ILE A 124 -17.28 15.03 -37.21
N PHE A 125 -18.12 14.81 -36.23
CA PHE A 125 -19.52 15.25 -36.23
C PHE A 125 -19.73 16.62 -35.57
N ASN A 126 -18.69 17.47 -35.48
CA ASN A 126 -18.77 18.78 -34.83
C ASN A 126 -19.89 19.69 -35.39
N LYS A 127 -20.21 19.60 -36.67
CA LYS A 127 -21.31 20.34 -37.31
C LYS A 127 -22.70 19.95 -36.79
N LYS A 128 -22.83 18.78 -36.17
CA LYS A 128 -24.08 18.32 -35.55
C LYS A 128 -24.26 18.81 -34.10
N ILE A 129 -23.20 19.34 -33.46
CA ILE A 129 -23.23 19.88 -32.11
C ILE A 129 -23.56 21.39 -32.22
N ASN A 130 -24.49 21.86 -31.41
CA ASN A 130 -24.81 23.29 -31.34
C ASN A 130 -24.01 23.95 -30.21
N PHE A 131 -23.17 24.94 -30.60
CA PHE A 131 -22.34 25.76 -29.70
C PHE A 131 -22.84 27.21 -29.57
N GLU A 132 -24.01 27.56 -30.11
CA GLU A 132 -24.54 28.91 -29.99
C GLU A 132 -24.78 29.27 -28.50
N LYS A 133 -24.53 30.53 -28.17
CA LYS A 133 -24.84 31.05 -26.82
C LYS A 133 -26.32 30.89 -26.54
N LYS A 134 -26.65 30.06 -25.58
CA LYS A 134 -28.03 29.83 -25.15
C LYS A 134 -28.04 29.40 -23.68
N LEU A 135 -28.26 30.36 -22.79
CA LEU A 135 -28.43 30.07 -21.38
C LEU A 135 -29.72 29.27 -21.17
N ASN A 136 -29.56 27.95 -21.05
CA ASN A 136 -30.68 27.04 -20.86
C ASN A 136 -30.61 26.38 -19.48
N TYR A 137 -31.13 27.11 -18.48
CA TYR A 137 -31.15 26.61 -17.08
C TYR A 137 -31.92 25.30 -16.90
N LYS A 138 -32.79 24.89 -17.85
CA LYS A 138 -33.44 23.58 -17.83
C LYS A 138 -32.41 22.45 -17.80
N LYS A 139 -31.20 22.66 -18.36
CA LYS A 139 -30.14 21.64 -18.31
C LYS A 139 -29.61 21.45 -16.91
N LEU A 140 -29.47 22.49 -16.13
CA LEU A 140 -29.12 22.39 -14.70
C LEU A 140 -30.23 21.71 -13.88
N ILE A 141 -31.49 22.04 -14.21
CA ILE A 141 -32.64 21.38 -13.58
C ILE A 141 -32.63 19.88 -13.90
N TYR A 142 -32.34 19.48 -15.16
CA TYR A 142 -32.21 18.06 -15.53
C TYR A 142 -31.03 17.39 -14.83
N SER A 143 -29.89 18.07 -14.70
CA SER A 143 -28.75 17.57 -13.91
C SER A 143 -29.13 17.37 -12.45
N PHE A 144 -29.84 18.32 -11.83
CA PHE A 144 -30.33 18.23 -10.46
C PHE A 144 -31.26 17.03 -10.25
N PHE A 145 -32.26 16.85 -11.14
CA PHE A 145 -33.14 15.68 -11.06
C PHE A 145 -32.39 14.36 -11.30
N ALA A 146 -31.47 14.32 -12.26
CA ALA A 146 -30.62 13.13 -12.47
C ALA A 146 -29.80 12.80 -11.23
N HIS A 147 -29.27 13.85 -10.55
CA HIS A 147 -28.54 13.67 -9.30
C HIS A 147 -29.45 13.17 -8.16
N ILE A 148 -30.69 13.65 -8.05
CA ILE A 148 -31.64 13.11 -7.07
C ILE A 148 -31.90 11.62 -7.34
N VAL A 149 -32.12 11.23 -8.59
CA VAL A 149 -32.29 9.81 -8.96
C VAL A 149 -31.05 8.99 -8.56
N PHE A 150 -29.85 9.51 -8.82
CA PHE A 150 -28.62 8.88 -8.37
C PHE A 150 -28.55 8.75 -6.83
N LEU A 151 -28.91 9.80 -6.06
CA LEU A 151 -28.94 9.74 -4.60
C LEU A 151 -29.97 8.72 -4.06
N LEU A 152 -31.15 8.62 -4.71
CA LEU A 152 -32.14 7.61 -4.37
C LEU A 152 -31.63 6.18 -4.67
N PHE A 153 -30.89 6.00 -5.77
CA PHE A 153 -30.23 4.73 -6.09
C PHE A 153 -29.25 4.32 -4.98
N LEU A 154 -28.51 5.24 -4.38
CA LEU A 154 -27.57 4.94 -3.30
C LEU A 154 -28.25 4.31 -2.07
N LEU A 155 -29.54 4.53 -1.86
CA LEU A 155 -30.29 3.96 -0.72
C LEU A 155 -30.55 2.45 -0.87
N ILE A 156 -30.37 1.89 -2.07
CA ILE A 156 -30.51 0.45 -2.31
C ILE A 156 -29.36 -0.26 -1.61
N GLY A 157 -29.66 -1.21 -0.73
CA GLY A 157 -28.67 -1.97 0.04
C GLY A 157 -27.83 -1.14 1.00
N LYS A 158 -28.31 0.04 1.48
CA LYS A 158 -27.55 0.98 2.33
C LYS A 158 -26.99 0.37 3.61
N ASN A 159 -27.55 -0.74 4.08
CA ASN A 159 -27.13 -1.41 5.30
C ASN A 159 -25.90 -2.32 5.07
N ASP A 160 -25.57 -2.63 3.83
CA ASP A 160 -24.38 -3.40 3.50
C ASP A 160 -23.15 -2.56 3.75
N ILE A 161 -22.08 -3.16 4.29
CA ILE A 161 -20.85 -2.46 4.70
C ILE A 161 -20.26 -1.72 3.52
N TYR A 162 -20.15 -2.37 2.35
CA TYR A 162 -19.57 -1.81 1.13
C TYR A 162 -20.65 -1.36 0.13
N SER A 163 -21.83 -0.91 0.62
CA SER A 163 -22.88 -0.34 -0.22
C SER A 163 -22.46 0.94 -0.93
N SER A 164 -23.11 1.25 -2.05
CA SER A 164 -22.92 2.53 -2.74
C SER A 164 -23.17 3.73 -1.82
N TYR A 165 -24.11 3.62 -0.86
CA TYR A 165 -24.37 4.63 0.15
C TYR A 165 -23.16 4.85 1.09
N ASN A 166 -22.62 3.77 1.66
CA ASN A 166 -21.48 3.86 2.57
C ASN A 166 -20.23 4.37 1.85
N LEU A 167 -19.97 3.92 0.63
CA LEU A 167 -18.88 4.41 -0.21
C LEU A 167 -19.00 5.91 -0.53
N TYR A 168 -20.22 6.41 -0.75
CA TYR A 168 -20.43 7.81 -1.06
C TYR A 168 -20.27 8.73 0.15
N TYR A 169 -20.70 8.29 1.35
CA TYR A 169 -20.79 9.15 2.53
C TYR A 169 -19.77 8.86 3.63
N ASN A 170 -19.38 7.59 3.82
CA ASN A 170 -18.74 7.13 5.05
C ASN A 170 -17.41 6.40 4.84
N LEU A 171 -17.15 5.82 3.66
CA LEU A 171 -16.05 4.87 3.47
C LEU A 171 -15.17 5.28 2.27
N PRO A 172 -13.94 5.79 2.51
CA PRO A 172 -13.06 6.27 1.44
C PRO A 172 -12.29 5.11 0.80
N GLN A 173 -12.97 4.27 0.02
CA GLN A 173 -12.31 3.22 -0.75
C GLN A 173 -12.39 3.53 -2.26
N PRO A 174 -11.36 4.17 -2.84
CA PRO A 174 -11.41 4.73 -4.20
C PRO A 174 -11.74 3.72 -5.29
N LEU A 175 -11.19 2.49 -5.21
CA LEU A 175 -11.40 1.47 -6.24
C LEU A 175 -12.86 0.98 -6.29
N MET A 176 -13.47 0.63 -5.13
CA MET A 176 -14.89 0.29 -5.05
C MET A 176 -15.80 1.48 -5.38
N MET A 177 -15.38 2.71 -5.02
CA MET A 177 -16.12 3.93 -5.38
C MET A 177 -16.14 4.10 -6.89
N THR A 178 -15.02 3.90 -7.56
CA THR A 178 -14.94 3.94 -9.02
C THR A 178 -15.86 2.88 -9.63
N GLN A 179 -15.82 1.66 -9.13
CA GLN A 179 -16.66 0.56 -9.61
C GLN A 179 -18.16 0.84 -9.43
N LYS A 180 -18.60 1.31 -8.24
CA LYS A 180 -20.01 1.43 -7.89
C LYS A 180 -20.63 2.80 -8.17
N LEU A 181 -19.81 3.85 -8.25
CA LEU A 181 -20.27 5.24 -8.40
C LEU A 181 -19.78 5.90 -9.70
N GLY A 182 -18.78 5.31 -10.37
CA GLY A 182 -18.18 5.80 -11.61
C GLY A 182 -16.95 6.68 -11.41
N VAL A 183 -16.08 6.70 -12.42
CA VAL A 183 -14.77 7.39 -12.43
C VAL A 183 -14.90 8.87 -12.05
N LEU A 184 -15.83 9.60 -12.67
CA LEU A 184 -15.96 11.04 -12.45
C LEU A 184 -16.60 11.39 -11.09
N THR A 185 -17.44 10.50 -10.54
CA THR A 185 -17.97 10.68 -9.18
C THR A 185 -16.91 10.41 -8.13
N GLU A 186 -16.12 9.39 -8.31
CA GLU A 186 -14.98 9.10 -7.43
C GLU A 186 -14.02 10.29 -7.40
N LEU A 187 -13.56 10.77 -8.55
CA LEU A 187 -12.66 11.92 -8.65
C LEU A 187 -13.24 13.16 -7.93
N ARG A 188 -14.54 13.45 -8.11
CA ARG A 188 -15.21 14.56 -7.40
C ARG A 188 -15.20 14.36 -5.88
N LEU A 189 -15.41 13.13 -5.42
CA LEU A 189 -15.40 12.81 -3.98
C LEU A 189 -13.98 12.82 -3.42
N ASP A 190 -12.99 12.42 -4.20
CA ASP A 190 -11.58 12.51 -3.83
C ASP A 190 -11.13 13.96 -3.65
N ILE A 191 -11.46 14.84 -4.60
CA ILE A 191 -11.25 16.29 -4.46
C ILE A 191 -11.94 16.84 -3.20
N LYS A 192 -13.19 16.44 -2.96
CA LYS A 192 -13.94 16.87 -1.76
C LYS A 192 -13.24 16.41 -0.48
N ARG A 193 -12.80 15.15 -0.42
CA ARG A 193 -12.08 14.60 0.75
C ARG A 193 -10.76 15.32 0.99
N THR A 194 -10.00 15.56 -0.08
CA THR A 194 -8.73 16.29 0.00
C THR A 194 -8.90 17.71 0.56
N LEU A 195 -10.00 18.39 0.21
CA LEU A 195 -10.26 19.77 0.64
C LEU A 195 -10.93 19.87 2.01
N PHE A 196 -11.85 18.96 2.35
CA PHE A 196 -12.74 19.09 3.52
C PHE A 196 -12.64 17.94 4.51
N GLY A 197 -11.86 16.89 4.19
CA GLY A 197 -11.79 15.67 4.99
C GLY A 197 -13.05 14.81 4.90
N LEU A 198 -13.05 13.73 5.67
CA LEU A 198 -14.17 12.79 5.82
C LEU A 198 -14.53 12.64 7.30
N ASN A 199 -15.79 12.42 7.61
CA ASN A 199 -16.25 12.10 8.96
C ASN A 199 -16.27 10.57 9.16
N GLU A 200 -15.11 10.03 9.51
CA GLU A 200 -14.91 8.61 9.75
C GLU A 200 -15.44 8.18 11.12
N LYS A 201 -15.95 6.95 11.24
CA LYS A 201 -16.43 6.35 12.49
C LYS A 201 -16.02 4.90 12.61
N VAL A 202 -15.51 4.50 13.78
CA VAL A 202 -15.28 3.11 14.13
C VAL A 202 -16.51 2.50 14.80
N TYR A 203 -16.70 1.19 14.65
CA TYR A 203 -17.77 0.45 15.30
C TYR A 203 -17.17 -0.42 16.41
N VAL A 204 -17.82 -0.42 17.54
CA VAL A 204 -17.35 -1.11 18.75
C VAL A 204 -17.83 -2.55 18.76
N SER A 205 -16.95 -3.50 19.13
CA SER A 205 -17.27 -4.91 19.40
C SER A 205 -17.73 -5.12 20.84
N LYS A 206 -17.92 -6.39 21.24
CA LYS A 206 -18.30 -6.75 22.61
C LYS A 206 -17.10 -6.69 23.56
N GLU A 207 -17.35 -6.37 24.81
CA GLU A 207 -16.35 -6.34 25.89
C GLU A 207 -15.70 -7.71 26.09
N VAL A 208 -14.38 -7.73 26.27
CA VAL A 208 -13.57 -8.91 26.60
C VAL A 208 -12.70 -8.55 27.78
N GLU A 209 -12.71 -9.39 28.81
CA GLU A 209 -11.78 -9.29 29.94
C GLU A 209 -10.47 -10.04 29.60
N TYR A 210 -9.35 -9.48 30.03
CA TYR A 210 -8.01 -10.02 29.80
C TYR A 210 -7.28 -10.22 31.12
N ASP A 211 -6.63 -11.37 31.28
CA ASP A 211 -5.73 -11.69 32.37
C ASP A 211 -4.26 -11.40 32.00
N ASP A 212 -3.32 -11.68 32.91
CA ASP A 212 -1.87 -11.44 32.74
C ASP A 212 -1.22 -12.28 31.66
N SER A 213 -1.94 -13.26 31.09
CA SER A 213 -1.44 -14.05 29.94
C SER A 213 -1.51 -13.29 28.63
N TYR A 214 -2.14 -12.11 28.61
CA TYR A 214 -2.24 -11.25 27.43
C TYR A 214 -1.24 -10.10 27.50
N ASN A 215 -0.87 -9.58 26.33
CA ASN A 215 -0.11 -8.35 26.20
C ASN A 215 -1.05 -7.14 26.36
N VAL A 216 -1.42 -6.84 27.60
CA VAL A 216 -2.31 -5.75 27.98
C VAL A 216 -1.68 -4.96 29.12
N LEU A 217 -1.75 -3.64 29.06
CA LEU A 217 -1.30 -2.74 30.10
C LEU A 217 -2.49 -2.12 30.84
N ASN A 218 -2.26 -1.67 32.08
CA ASN A 218 -3.27 -0.95 32.83
C ASN A 218 -3.40 0.50 32.35
N ILE A 219 -4.01 0.68 31.17
CA ILE A 219 -4.26 1.98 30.55
C ILE A 219 -5.73 2.33 30.70
N ASP A 220 -6.02 3.52 31.24
CA ASP A 220 -7.40 4.01 31.41
C ASP A 220 -7.98 4.49 30.06
N LEU A 221 -8.60 3.56 29.34
CA LEU A 221 -9.32 3.85 28.09
C LEU A 221 -10.72 4.45 28.31
N ASN A 222 -11.16 4.65 29.57
CA ASN A 222 -12.41 5.35 29.89
C ASN A 222 -12.21 6.85 30.12
N LYS A 223 -10.97 7.34 30.12
CA LYS A 223 -10.66 8.77 30.29
C LYS A 223 -11.34 9.58 29.19
N ASP A 224 -12.23 10.48 29.61
CA ASP A 224 -12.91 11.40 28.66
C ASP A 224 -11.97 12.55 28.26
N VAL A 225 -11.81 12.74 26.97
CA VAL A 225 -10.96 13.76 26.37
C VAL A 225 -11.84 14.73 25.58
N LYS A 226 -11.43 16.00 25.46
CA LYS A 226 -12.16 17.00 24.69
C LYS A 226 -12.38 16.63 23.21
N ASP A 227 -11.41 15.88 22.62
CA ASP A 227 -11.54 15.41 21.24
C ASP A 227 -12.44 14.16 21.21
N LYS A 228 -13.60 14.31 20.59
CA LYS A 228 -14.58 13.22 20.42
C LYS A 228 -14.03 12.04 19.63
N LYS A 229 -13.05 12.25 18.73
CA LYS A 229 -12.45 11.17 17.93
C LYS A 229 -11.47 10.35 18.76
N ILE A 230 -10.77 10.98 19.68
CA ILE A 230 -9.95 10.25 20.67
C ILE A 230 -10.84 9.36 21.56
N ASN A 231 -11.99 9.89 22.05
CA ASN A 231 -12.93 9.09 22.83
C ASN A 231 -13.53 7.93 22.01
N GLU A 232 -13.78 8.14 20.72
CA GLU A 232 -14.24 7.10 19.81
C GLU A 232 -13.16 5.99 19.62
N LEU A 233 -11.88 6.37 19.51
CA LEU A 233 -10.75 5.42 19.46
C LEU A 233 -10.53 4.71 20.81
N ASN A 234 -10.60 5.42 21.95
CA ASN A 234 -10.52 4.81 23.26
C ASN A 234 -11.56 3.70 23.42
N ASN A 235 -12.81 4.01 23.03
CA ASN A 235 -13.89 3.03 23.08
C ASN A 235 -13.68 1.86 22.09
N TYR A 236 -13.13 2.11 20.91
CA TYR A 236 -12.75 1.05 19.96
C TYR A 236 -11.67 0.14 20.56
N PHE A 237 -10.58 0.69 21.05
CA PHE A 237 -9.45 -0.07 21.57
C PHE A 237 -9.76 -0.80 22.88
N LYS A 238 -10.66 -0.26 23.71
CA LYS A 238 -11.14 -0.97 24.91
C LYS A 238 -11.68 -2.36 24.57
N TYR A 239 -12.32 -2.50 23.41
CA TYR A 239 -12.95 -3.74 22.95
C TYR A 239 -12.18 -4.44 21.81
N ASN A 240 -11.01 -3.93 21.42
CA ASN A 240 -10.16 -4.58 20.44
C ASN A 240 -9.51 -5.83 21.04
N LYS A 241 -9.35 -6.89 20.22
CA LYS A 241 -8.76 -8.14 20.69
C LYS A 241 -7.28 -7.98 21.01
N ALA A 242 -6.90 -8.37 22.24
CA ALA A 242 -5.50 -8.46 22.65
C ALA A 242 -4.85 -9.76 22.13
N THR A 243 -3.51 -9.75 22.03
CA THR A 243 -2.71 -10.94 21.73
C THR A 243 -2.19 -11.59 23.01
N LYS A 244 -2.19 -12.93 23.05
CA LYS A 244 -1.61 -13.70 24.14
C LYS A 244 -0.09 -13.71 24.05
N LYS A 245 0.56 -13.66 25.22
CA LYS A 245 1.94 -14.08 25.38
C LYS A 245 2.07 -15.55 24.97
N ASN A 246 3.20 -15.94 24.43
CA ASN A 246 3.43 -17.28 23.91
C ASN A 246 4.84 -17.77 24.28
N GLU A 247 5.20 -18.97 23.86
CA GLU A 247 6.50 -19.57 24.16
C GLU A 247 7.70 -18.79 23.64
N TYR A 248 7.48 -17.91 22.65
CA TYR A 248 8.51 -17.04 22.07
C TYR A 248 8.61 -15.67 22.74
N THR A 249 7.76 -15.37 23.73
CA THR A 249 7.78 -14.07 24.42
C THR A 249 9.12 -13.84 25.12
N GLY A 250 9.86 -12.84 24.65
CA GLY A 250 11.14 -12.44 25.25
C GLY A 250 12.35 -13.31 24.91
N ILE A 251 12.28 -14.22 23.93
CA ILE A 251 13.43 -15.08 23.55
C ILE A 251 14.63 -14.27 23.06
N TYR A 252 14.40 -13.06 22.51
CA TYR A 252 15.44 -12.15 22.05
C TYR A 252 15.68 -10.96 23.00
N LYS A 253 15.23 -11.08 24.25
CA LYS A 253 15.44 -10.03 25.25
C LYS A 253 16.92 -9.66 25.36
N ASN A 254 17.21 -8.35 25.28
CA ASN A 254 18.55 -7.76 25.33
C ASN A 254 19.46 -8.03 24.11
N LYS A 255 19.03 -8.70 23.05
CA LYS A 255 19.81 -8.86 21.83
C LYS A 255 19.82 -7.57 20.99
N ASN A 256 20.86 -7.40 20.20
CA ASN A 256 20.96 -6.38 19.16
C ASN A 256 20.00 -6.68 18.03
N VAL A 257 19.67 -5.67 17.23
CA VAL A 257 18.77 -5.82 16.07
C VAL A 257 19.34 -5.13 14.86
N ILE A 258 19.31 -5.86 13.73
CA ILE A 258 19.45 -5.31 12.40
C ILE A 258 18.11 -5.53 11.69
N TYR A 259 17.34 -4.45 11.55
CA TYR A 259 16.06 -4.40 10.86
C TYR A 259 16.27 -3.90 9.45
N ILE A 260 15.80 -4.64 8.45
CA ILE A 260 16.01 -4.33 7.03
C ILE A 260 14.67 -4.31 6.32
N LEU A 261 14.28 -3.13 5.82
CA LEU A 261 13.23 -2.98 4.84
C LEU A 261 13.85 -3.19 3.45
N ALA A 262 13.69 -4.39 2.92
CA ALA A 262 14.33 -4.83 1.69
C ALA A 262 13.50 -4.46 0.47
N GLU A 263 13.97 -3.49 -0.32
CA GLU A 263 13.29 -3.03 -1.54
C GLU A 263 12.89 -4.21 -2.42
N SER A 264 11.58 -4.37 -2.64
CA SER A 264 11.01 -5.33 -3.60
C SER A 264 11.47 -6.79 -3.44
N LEU A 265 11.98 -7.21 -2.27
CA LEU A 265 12.43 -8.60 -2.05
C LEU A 265 11.25 -9.56 -2.23
N TYR A 266 11.43 -10.60 -3.03
CA TYR A 266 10.37 -11.55 -3.39
C TYR A 266 10.90 -13.00 -3.30
N PRO A 267 10.05 -14.00 -2.98
CA PRO A 267 10.50 -15.38 -2.74
C PRO A 267 11.40 -15.98 -3.83
N ILE A 268 11.22 -15.60 -5.10
CA ILE A 268 12.09 -16.08 -6.20
C ILE A 268 13.55 -15.64 -6.06
N ALA A 269 13.80 -14.55 -5.33
CA ALA A 269 15.15 -14.05 -5.09
C ALA A 269 15.84 -14.74 -3.90
N ILE A 270 15.11 -15.57 -3.13
CA ILE A 270 15.67 -16.39 -2.04
C ILE A 270 16.07 -17.75 -2.63
N ASP A 271 17.27 -17.82 -3.14
CA ASP A 271 17.77 -18.99 -3.87
C ASP A 271 19.06 -19.51 -3.23
N LYS A 272 19.18 -20.84 -3.13
CA LYS A 272 20.31 -21.49 -2.43
C LYS A 272 21.67 -21.18 -3.07
N ASP A 273 21.70 -21.02 -4.39
CA ASP A 273 22.94 -20.82 -5.15
C ASP A 273 23.23 -19.34 -5.41
N LEU A 274 22.18 -18.52 -5.65
CA LEU A 274 22.32 -17.09 -5.94
C LEU A 274 22.43 -16.23 -4.69
N THR A 275 21.61 -16.52 -3.67
CA THR A 275 21.48 -15.72 -2.43
C THR A 275 21.56 -16.61 -1.19
N PRO A 276 22.68 -17.31 -0.98
CA PRO A 276 22.82 -18.33 0.07
C PRO A 276 22.64 -17.81 1.49
N THR A 277 22.94 -16.52 1.74
CA THR A 277 22.78 -15.91 3.07
C THR A 277 21.29 -15.67 3.37
N LEU A 278 20.54 -15.10 2.43
CA LEU A 278 19.09 -14.96 2.53
C LEU A 278 18.42 -16.34 2.67
N TYR A 279 18.84 -17.31 1.86
CA TYR A 279 18.33 -18.68 1.93
C TYR A 279 18.56 -19.29 3.32
N LYS A 280 19.78 -19.21 3.86
CA LYS A 280 20.13 -19.68 5.20
C LYS A 280 19.24 -19.03 6.26
N MET A 281 19.16 -17.69 6.26
CA MET A 281 18.38 -16.95 7.26
C MET A 281 16.89 -17.31 7.21
N THR A 282 16.36 -17.55 6.01
CA THR A 282 14.94 -17.94 5.83
C THR A 282 14.65 -19.32 6.38
N TYR A 283 15.53 -20.30 6.15
CA TYR A 283 15.26 -21.69 6.47
C TYR A 283 15.93 -22.19 7.77
N GLU A 284 16.77 -21.38 8.40
CA GLU A 284 17.35 -21.66 9.72
C GLU A 284 16.78 -20.79 10.85
N GLY A 285 15.81 -19.90 10.55
CA GLY A 285 15.08 -19.05 11.49
C GLY A 285 13.58 -19.33 11.52
N PHE A 286 12.80 -18.29 11.80
CA PHE A 286 11.34 -18.34 11.66
C PHE A 286 10.96 -18.28 10.18
N ASN A 287 10.34 -19.34 9.67
CA ASN A 287 9.88 -19.47 8.30
C ASN A 287 8.38 -19.21 8.22
N PHE A 288 7.99 -18.01 7.85
CA PHE A 288 6.60 -17.56 7.78
C PHE A 288 6.00 -17.94 6.42
N LYS A 289 5.19 -19.01 6.37
CA LYS A 289 4.67 -19.59 5.12
C LYS A 289 3.54 -18.81 4.47
N ASN A 290 2.79 -18.03 5.26
CA ASN A 290 1.65 -17.24 4.81
C ASN A 290 1.84 -15.75 5.16
N TYR A 291 3.03 -15.22 4.83
CA TYR A 291 3.33 -13.80 4.98
C TYR A 291 3.11 -13.04 3.68
N TYR A 292 2.51 -11.85 3.77
CA TYR A 292 2.13 -11.04 2.62
C TYR A 292 2.57 -9.58 2.79
N THR A 293 2.95 -8.95 1.67
CA THR A 293 3.19 -7.51 1.59
C THR A 293 2.22 -6.86 0.59
N PRO A 294 0.98 -6.57 1.03
CA PRO A 294 -0.01 -5.93 0.17
C PRO A 294 0.48 -4.57 -0.34
N LEU A 295 0.42 -4.36 -1.66
CA LEU A 295 0.76 -3.08 -2.27
C LEU A 295 -0.35 -2.07 -2.02
N TYR A 296 0.03 -0.90 -1.51
CA TYR A 296 -0.85 0.25 -1.33
C TYR A 296 -0.49 1.37 -2.31
N SER A 297 -1.26 2.47 -2.28
CA SER A 297 -1.24 3.51 -3.32
C SER A 297 0.09 4.26 -3.45
N LYS A 298 0.94 4.25 -2.42
CA LYS A 298 2.23 4.96 -2.37
C LYS A 298 3.43 4.01 -2.27
N SER A 299 3.24 2.75 -2.65
CA SER A 299 4.28 1.71 -2.74
C SER A 299 5.24 1.69 -1.55
N THR A 300 6.54 1.92 -1.76
CA THR A 300 7.61 1.91 -0.74
C THR A 300 7.26 2.75 0.50
N SER A 301 6.76 3.99 0.30
CA SER A 301 6.39 4.87 1.42
C SER A 301 5.26 4.28 2.28
N ASP A 302 4.30 3.56 1.69
CA ASP A 302 3.23 2.89 2.44
C ASP A 302 3.74 1.60 3.09
N GLY A 303 4.65 0.86 2.45
CA GLY A 303 5.32 -0.31 3.02
C GLY A 303 6.15 0.04 4.25
N GLU A 304 7.00 1.06 4.14
CA GLU A 304 7.78 1.60 5.27
C GLU A 304 6.87 2.06 6.42
N TYR A 305 5.81 2.80 6.09
CA TYR A 305 4.83 3.25 7.07
C TYR A 305 4.16 2.09 7.82
N MET A 306 3.72 1.06 7.10
CA MET A 306 3.11 -0.13 7.72
C MET A 306 4.08 -0.88 8.63
N ALA A 307 5.34 -1.01 8.21
CA ALA A 307 6.39 -1.67 8.97
C ALA A 307 6.71 -0.93 10.29
N ASP A 308 6.82 0.39 10.22
CA ASP A 308 7.18 1.24 11.37
C ASP A 308 6.04 1.43 12.36
N TRP A 309 4.83 1.66 11.84
CA TRP A 309 3.67 2.07 12.65
C TRP A 309 2.74 0.92 13.03
N GLY A 310 2.80 -0.24 12.34
CA GLY A 310 1.89 -1.37 12.55
C GLY A 310 0.42 -1.04 12.25
N ILE A 311 0.15 -0.04 11.38
CA ILE A 311 -1.19 0.42 10.99
C ILE A 311 -1.31 0.56 9.47
N LEU A 312 -2.55 0.61 8.97
CA LEU A 312 -2.82 0.69 7.54
C LEU A 312 -2.66 2.12 7.00
N PRO A 313 -2.12 2.29 5.78
CA PRO A 313 -1.91 3.59 5.18
C PRO A 313 -3.23 4.20 4.69
N LYS A 314 -3.29 5.53 4.69
CA LYS A 314 -4.42 6.30 4.22
C LYS A 314 -4.23 6.64 2.74
N ALA A 315 -5.18 6.25 1.89
CA ALA A 315 -5.08 6.34 0.44
C ALA A 315 -5.06 7.79 -0.10
N ASP A 316 -5.73 8.73 0.58
CA ASP A 316 -5.86 10.13 0.18
C ASP A 316 -4.75 11.05 0.74
N ASN A 317 -3.74 10.51 1.43
CA ASN A 317 -2.54 11.24 1.82
C ASN A 317 -1.57 11.40 0.65
N GLU A 318 -0.80 12.48 0.66
CA GLU A 318 0.34 12.66 -0.24
C GLU A 318 1.46 11.67 0.08
N SER A 319 1.86 11.60 1.35
CA SER A 319 2.76 10.61 1.91
C SER A 319 2.32 10.29 3.34
N ASN A 320 2.18 9.01 3.67
CA ASN A 320 1.83 8.61 5.04
C ASN A 320 3.00 8.85 6.00
N LEU A 321 4.25 8.71 5.57
CA LEU A 321 5.44 9.06 6.35
C LEU A 321 5.43 10.54 6.72
N LYS A 322 5.30 11.44 5.73
CA LYS A 322 5.26 12.89 5.94
C LYS A 322 4.14 13.33 6.88
N ASN A 323 2.95 12.76 6.69
CA ASN A 323 1.78 13.13 7.49
C ASN A 323 1.87 12.64 8.94
N SER A 324 2.71 11.63 9.22
CA SER A 324 2.89 11.04 10.55
C SER A 324 4.20 11.44 11.23
N MET A 325 5.12 12.13 10.53
CA MET A 325 6.47 12.39 11.06
C MET A 325 6.50 13.14 12.39
N ASN A 326 5.45 13.90 12.70
CA ASN A 326 5.33 14.67 13.95
C ASN A 326 4.39 14.01 14.97
N ASN A 327 3.84 12.84 14.66
CA ASN A 327 2.96 12.13 15.55
C ASN A 327 3.76 11.28 16.54
N SER A 328 3.19 11.08 17.72
CA SER A 328 3.76 10.22 18.76
C SER A 328 3.37 8.76 18.52
N ASN A 329 4.31 7.83 18.70
CA ASN A 329 3.99 6.42 18.86
C ASN A 329 5.01 5.76 19.82
N PRO A 330 4.60 5.45 21.07
CA PRO A 330 5.48 4.86 22.07
C PRO A 330 5.88 3.42 21.74
N TYR A 331 5.10 2.74 20.90
CA TYR A 331 5.32 1.34 20.54
C TYR A 331 6.19 1.13 19.30
N MET A 332 6.58 2.19 18.59
CA MET A 332 7.54 2.04 17.49
C MET A 332 8.85 1.41 17.98
N LEU A 333 9.45 0.56 17.16
CA LEU A 333 10.68 -0.15 17.55
C LEU A 333 11.76 0.81 18.04
N VAL A 334 12.04 1.89 17.29
CA VAL A 334 13.03 2.89 17.70
C VAL A 334 12.71 3.50 19.08
N SER A 335 11.45 3.79 19.39
CA SER A 335 11.03 4.32 20.67
C SER A 335 11.25 3.31 21.80
N MET A 336 10.86 2.05 21.58
CA MET A 336 11.01 0.97 22.57
C MET A 336 12.47 0.63 22.84
N PHE A 337 13.32 0.57 21.80
CA PHE A 337 14.74 0.32 21.96
C PHE A 337 15.46 1.51 22.64
N ASN A 338 15.09 2.77 22.33
CA ASN A 338 15.61 3.95 23.04
C ASN A 338 15.27 3.91 24.54
N GLN A 339 14.06 3.49 24.93
CA GLN A 339 13.66 3.32 26.34
C GLN A 339 14.50 2.27 27.07
N LYS A 340 15.07 1.30 26.36
CA LYS A 340 15.98 0.27 26.90
C LYS A 340 17.46 0.61 26.74
N ASN A 341 17.78 1.89 26.46
CA ASN A 341 19.14 2.45 26.31
C ASN A 341 19.96 1.86 25.15
N TYR A 342 19.31 1.43 24.07
CA TYR A 342 20.01 1.08 22.84
C TYR A 342 20.52 2.35 22.13
N ASN A 343 21.65 2.24 21.44
CA ASN A 343 22.02 3.21 20.42
C ASN A 343 21.28 2.86 19.12
N THR A 344 20.58 3.85 18.56
CA THR A 344 19.68 3.65 17.41
C THR A 344 20.21 4.33 16.18
N PHE A 345 20.25 3.59 15.07
CA PHE A 345 20.82 3.99 13.79
C PHE A 345 19.81 3.78 12.67
N ALA A 346 19.80 4.66 11.68
CA ALA A 346 19.02 4.49 10.46
C ALA A 346 19.85 4.88 9.22
N TYR A 347 19.81 4.03 8.20
CA TYR A 347 20.57 4.20 6.97
C TYR A 347 19.71 4.00 5.74
N HIS A 348 19.92 4.82 4.72
CA HIS A 348 19.28 4.69 3.43
C HIS A 348 20.25 5.07 2.31
N ASN A 349 20.39 4.23 1.30
CA ASN A 349 21.28 4.44 0.17
C ASN A 349 20.71 5.35 -0.92
N TYR A 350 19.74 6.21 -0.56
CA TYR A 350 19.25 7.29 -1.40
C TYR A 350 19.19 8.62 -0.62
N TYR A 351 18.72 9.69 -1.25
CA TYR A 351 18.69 11.03 -0.65
C TYR A 351 17.69 11.15 0.51
N GLY A 352 18.14 11.80 1.59
CA GLY A 352 17.34 12.01 2.79
C GLY A 352 16.12 12.93 2.60
N TYR A 353 16.12 13.78 1.57
CA TYR A 353 14.94 14.60 1.25
C TYR A 353 13.81 13.80 0.58
N PHE A 354 14.12 12.62 0.03
CA PHE A 354 13.12 11.80 -0.63
C PHE A 354 12.15 11.21 0.41
N TYR A 355 10.86 11.44 0.23
CA TYR A 355 9.80 11.18 1.23
C TYR A 355 9.98 11.93 2.56
N ASP A 356 10.79 13.00 2.59
CA ASP A 356 11.16 13.73 3.81
C ASP A 356 11.80 12.82 4.91
N ARG A 357 12.49 11.74 4.54
CA ARG A 357 13.04 10.71 5.46
C ARG A 357 14.01 11.29 6.49
N LYS A 358 14.77 12.32 6.14
CA LYS A 358 15.68 12.96 7.08
C LYS A 358 14.94 13.52 8.30
N ASP A 359 13.83 14.23 8.07
CA ASP A 359 13.00 14.75 9.15
C ASP A 359 12.18 13.64 9.80
N TYR A 360 11.74 12.64 9.03
CA TYR A 360 11.04 11.46 9.53
C TYR A 360 11.91 10.69 10.54
N PHE A 361 13.10 10.23 10.18
CA PHE A 361 13.99 9.49 11.10
C PHE A 361 14.37 10.29 12.33
N LYS A 362 14.65 11.59 12.17
CA LYS A 362 14.91 12.50 13.28
C LYS A 362 13.74 12.53 14.27
N ASN A 363 12.53 12.71 13.78
CA ASN A 363 11.34 12.87 14.61
C ASN A 363 10.87 11.56 15.22
N LEU A 364 11.13 10.41 14.58
CA LEU A 364 10.94 9.08 15.16
C LEU A 364 11.88 8.81 16.35
N GLY A 365 12.97 9.55 16.47
CA GLY A 365 13.90 9.46 17.59
C GLY A 365 15.14 8.60 17.32
N PHE A 366 15.52 8.34 16.07
CA PHE A 366 16.81 7.76 15.78
C PHE A 366 17.94 8.71 16.25
N LYS A 367 18.91 8.19 17.00
CA LYS A 367 20.02 8.98 17.51
C LYS A 367 21.04 9.29 16.41
N ASN A 368 21.22 8.34 15.50
CA ASN A 368 22.13 8.46 14.37
C ASN A 368 21.38 8.08 13.09
N TYR A 369 21.51 8.88 12.04
CA TYR A 369 20.93 8.55 10.73
C TYR A 369 21.77 9.16 9.62
N LYS A 370 21.96 8.41 8.55
CA LYS A 370 22.72 8.82 7.38
C LYS A 370 22.05 8.36 6.09
N PHE A 371 22.28 9.17 5.07
CA PHE A 371 21.75 8.97 3.75
C PHE A 371 22.89 8.91 2.73
N CYS A 372 22.55 8.69 1.48
CA CYS A 372 23.54 8.66 0.41
C CYS A 372 24.46 9.88 0.40
N GLU A 373 23.90 11.10 0.56
CA GLU A 373 24.68 12.34 0.61
C GLU A 373 25.64 12.44 1.79
N ASP A 374 25.49 11.61 2.80
CA ASP A 374 26.35 11.53 3.97
C ASP A 374 27.48 10.47 3.82
N GLY A 375 27.64 9.91 2.60
CA GLY A 375 28.71 8.95 2.28
C GLY A 375 28.35 7.49 2.56
N VAL A 376 27.08 7.18 2.71
CA VAL A 376 26.58 5.79 2.88
C VAL A 376 26.90 4.95 1.64
N VAL A 377 26.83 5.54 0.46
CA VAL A 377 27.30 4.99 -0.81
C VAL A 377 28.08 6.06 -1.58
N LYS A 378 28.97 5.67 -2.50
CA LYS A 378 29.82 6.60 -3.26
C LYS A 378 29.05 7.47 -4.24
N ASN A 379 27.94 6.97 -4.76
CA ASN A 379 27.20 7.65 -5.81
C ASN A 379 25.70 7.64 -5.55
N CYS A 380 25.14 8.83 -5.33
CA CYS A 380 23.73 9.05 -5.04
C CYS A 380 22.85 9.20 -6.28
N LYS A 381 23.41 9.20 -7.50
CA LYS A 381 22.64 9.54 -8.68
C LYS A 381 21.65 8.42 -9.05
N MET A 382 20.38 8.72 -8.94
CA MET A 382 19.33 8.08 -9.71
C MET A 382 19.10 8.95 -10.94
N GLY A 383 19.37 8.44 -12.11
CA GLY A 383 19.20 9.13 -13.35
C GLY A 383 19.32 8.12 -14.46
N ASP A 384 20.10 8.46 -15.50
CA ASP A 384 20.37 7.54 -16.60
C ASP A 384 21.11 6.26 -16.16
N PHE A 385 21.61 6.22 -14.88
CA PHE A 385 22.39 5.12 -14.36
C PHE A 385 22.19 4.95 -12.86
N PHE A 386 21.61 3.82 -12.44
CA PHE A 386 21.30 3.51 -11.05
C PHE A 386 22.50 2.86 -10.33
N HIS A 387 22.90 3.38 -9.16
CA HIS A 387 24.10 2.97 -8.44
C HIS A 387 23.92 2.62 -6.95
N ALA A 388 22.70 2.62 -6.43
CA ALA A 388 22.47 2.46 -5.00
C ALA A 388 22.66 1.01 -4.52
N SER A 389 23.91 0.64 -4.17
CA SER A 389 24.26 -0.71 -3.71
C SER A 389 24.01 -0.89 -2.22
N ASP A 390 23.29 -1.95 -1.84
CA ASP A 390 23.06 -2.34 -0.44
C ASP A 390 24.33 -2.93 0.18
N GLU A 391 25.10 -3.71 -0.61
CA GLU A 391 26.40 -4.21 -0.17
C GLU A 391 27.34 -3.07 0.22
N GLU A 392 27.40 -2.00 -0.57
CA GLU A 392 28.22 -0.85 -0.28
C GLU A 392 27.73 -0.12 0.97
N MET A 393 26.41 0.10 1.12
CA MET A 393 25.81 0.70 2.31
C MET A 393 26.19 -0.06 3.57
N PHE A 394 26.02 -1.37 3.59
CA PHE A 394 26.33 -2.18 4.77
C PHE A 394 27.81 -2.13 5.13
N LYS A 395 28.70 -2.21 4.13
CA LYS A 395 30.16 -2.12 4.34
C LYS A 395 30.60 -0.77 4.90
N ASN A 396 29.97 0.31 4.46
CA ASN A 396 30.36 1.66 4.88
C ASN A 396 29.80 2.07 6.24
N THR A 397 28.79 1.35 6.76
CA THR A 397 28.08 1.78 7.98
C THR A 397 28.24 0.86 9.18
N ILE A 398 28.60 -0.41 8.99
CA ILE A 398 28.68 -1.38 10.10
C ILE A 398 29.65 -0.96 11.22
N GLU A 399 30.78 -0.35 10.89
CA GLU A 399 31.78 0.08 11.88
C GLU A 399 31.29 1.23 12.78
N GLU A 400 30.17 1.89 12.42
CA GLU A 400 29.58 2.95 13.22
C GLU A 400 28.83 2.42 14.45
N TYR A 401 28.36 1.17 14.41
CA TYR A 401 27.54 0.58 15.47
C TYR A 401 28.05 -0.74 16.04
N ILE A 402 28.94 -1.43 15.33
CA ILE A 402 29.35 -2.79 15.73
C ILE A 402 30.02 -2.81 17.11
N ASN A 403 30.64 -1.71 17.52
CA ASN A 403 31.31 -1.60 18.83
C ASN A 403 30.38 -1.13 19.97
N GLU A 404 29.12 -0.80 19.67
CA GLU A 404 28.15 -0.42 20.68
C GLU A 404 27.75 -1.61 21.58
N ASP A 405 27.50 -1.38 22.84
CA ASP A 405 27.06 -2.44 23.77
C ASP A 405 25.71 -3.02 23.34
N LYS A 406 24.78 -2.13 22.95
CA LYS A 406 23.46 -2.45 22.44
C LYS A 406 23.08 -1.51 21.30
N PHE A 407 22.70 -2.10 20.18
CA PHE A 407 22.28 -1.34 19.01
C PHE A 407 20.97 -1.85 18.41
N PHE A 408 20.21 -0.92 17.87
CA PHE A 408 19.11 -1.13 16.95
C PHE A 408 19.42 -0.37 15.66
N VAL A 409 19.54 -1.08 14.55
CA VAL A 409 19.89 -0.52 13.24
C VAL A 409 18.72 -0.75 12.30
N ASN A 410 18.25 0.32 11.64
CA ASN A 410 17.25 0.27 10.59
C ASN A 410 17.90 0.59 9.23
N TYR A 411 17.81 -0.35 8.31
CA TYR A 411 18.24 -0.19 6.93
C TYR A 411 17.04 -0.14 5.99
N VAL A 412 16.95 0.90 5.17
CA VAL A 412 16.03 0.97 4.04
C VAL A 412 16.84 0.80 2.77
N THR A 413 16.73 -0.36 2.13
CA THR A 413 17.58 -0.75 0.99
C THR A 413 17.00 -0.31 -0.35
N LEU A 414 17.79 -0.40 -1.43
CA LEU A 414 17.36 0.09 -2.74
C LEU A 414 17.93 -0.73 -3.92
N SER A 415 18.84 -1.69 -3.73
CA SER A 415 19.49 -2.43 -4.83
C SER A 415 18.51 -3.05 -5.81
N ALA A 416 17.41 -3.62 -5.29
CA ALA A 416 16.40 -4.29 -6.08
C ALA A 416 15.32 -3.35 -6.68
N HIS A 417 15.52 -2.02 -6.62
CA HIS A 417 14.61 -1.05 -7.25
C HIS A 417 14.74 -1.07 -8.79
N GLY A 418 13.62 -1.02 -9.51
CA GLY A 418 13.62 -0.82 -10.98
C GLY A 418 14.32 0.51 -11.35
N VAL A 419 14.87 0.68 -12.52
CA VAL A 419 14.64 0.04 -13.81
C VAL A 419 15.56 -1.17 -13.97
N TYR A 420 15.02 -2.34 -14.35
CA TYR A 420 15.81 -3.55 -14.60
C TYR A 420 16.31 -3.59 -16.04
N LYS A 421 17.30 -2.73 -16.35
CA LYS A 421 17.93 -2.64 -17.67
C LYS A 421 19.45 -2.68 -17.53
N TYR A 422 20.09 -3.51 -18.37
CA TYR A 422 21.53 -3.75 -18.32
C TYR A 422 22.37 -2.48 -18.50
N ASP A 423 21.95 -1.59 -19.36
CA ASP A 423 22.63 -0.33 -19.68
C ASP A 423 22.28 0.84 -18.73
N LYS A 424 21.27 0.67 -17.86
CA LYS A 424 20.77 1.73 -16.97
C LYS A 424 20.88 1.43 -15.48
N ASN A 425 21.16 0.19 -15.10
CA ASN A 425 21.25 -0.23 -13.70
C ASN A 425 22.58 -0.96 -13.44
N GLU A 426 23.53 -0.29 -12.81
CA GLU A 426 24.85 -0.85 -12.51
C GLU A 426 24.77 -1.97 -11.48
N VAL A 427 23.93 -1.83 -10.47
CA VAL A 427 23.74 -2.86 -9.43
C VAL A 427 23.18 -4.14 -10.04
N ALA A 428 22.13 -4.01 -10.86
CA ALA A 428 21.55 -5.15 -11.57
C ALA A 428 22.54 -5.79 -12.57
N ARG A 429 23.46 -5.01 -13.15
CA ARG A 429 24.48 -5.51 -14.07
C ARG A 429 25.64 -6.20 -13.34
N LYS A 430 25.94 -5.82 -12.10
CA LYS A 430 27.12 -6.24 -11.34
C LYS A 430 27.26 -7.76 -11.22
N TYR A 431 26.16 -8.46 -11.01
CA TYR A 431 26.12 -9.93 -10.86
C TYR A 431 25.38 -10.63 -12.00
N TYR A 432 25.14 -9.94 -13.13
CA TYR A 432 24.35 -10.46 -14.24
C TYR A 432 24.91 -11.77 -14.81
N ASP A 433 26.23 -11.95 -14.84
CA ASP A 433 26.87 -13.19 -15.32
C ASP A 433 26.45 -14.45 -14.55
N LEU A 434 25.98 -14.32 -13.31
CA LEU A 434 25.48 -15.42 -12.50
C LEU A 434 24.05 -15.87 -12.88
N VAL A 435 23.31 -15.00 -13.58
CA VAL A 435 21.89 -15.23 -13.91
C VAL A 435 21.60 -15.27 -15.42
N LYS A 436 22.56 -14.89 -16.28
CA LYS A 436 22.36 -14.72 -17.73
C LYS A 436 21.84 -15.99 -18.42
N ASP A 437 22.23 -17.17 -17.94
CA ASP A 437 21.89 -18.46 -18.54
C ASP A 437 20.59 -19.08 -17.98
N TYR A 438 19.91 -18.38 -17.04
CA TYR A 438 18.60 -18.81 -16.53
C TYR A 438 17.52 -18.62 -17.60
N ASP A 439 16.57 -19.53 -17.68
CA ASP A 439 15.42 -19.45 -18.57
C ASP A 439 14.35 -18.50 -18.02
N TYR A 440 14.70 -17.20 -17.99
CA TYR A 440 13.84 -16.10 -17.52
C TYR A 440 13.86 -14.93 -18.47
N PRO A 441 12.80 -14.09 -18.48
CA PRO A 441 12.83 -12.77 -19.11
C PRO A 441 14.01 -11.93 -18.62
N GLU A 442 14.59 -11.13 -19.50
CA GLU A 442 15.80 -10.33 -19.22
C GLU A 442 15.65 -9.44 -17.98
N GLU A 443 14.51 -8.77 -17.82
CA GLU A 443 14.26 -7.93 -16.63
C GLU A 443 14.22 -8.73 -15.33
N LEU A 444 13.71 -9.96 -15.38
CA LEU A 444 13.71 -10.85 -14.20
C LEU A 444 15.10 -11.31 -13.84
N LYS A 445 15.97 -11.59 -14.83
CA LYS A 445 17.39 -11.88 -14.58
C LYS A 445 18.09 -10.71 -13.91
N LEU A 446 17.86 -9.50 -14.40
CA LEU A 446 18.44 -8.27 -13.82
C LEU A 446 17.91 -8.00 -12.40
N TYR A 447 16.62 -8.27 -12.15
CA TYR A 447 16.05 -8.21 -10.81
C TYR A 447 16.73 -9.22 -9.86
N LEU A 448 16.93 -10.46 -10.28
CA LEU A 448 17.64 -11.46 -9.49
C LEU A 448 19.09 -11.05 -9.21
N SER A 449 19.78 -10.53 -10.23
CA SER A 449 21.13 -9.97 -10.10
C SER A 449 21.21 -8.84 -9.06
N ALA A 450 20.23 -7.95 -9.02
CA ALA A 450 20.17 -6.87 -8.04
C ALA A 450 19.97 -7.38 -6.59
N ASN A 451 19.25 -8.48 -6.40
CA ASN A 451 19.08 -9.11 -5.08
C ASN A 451 20.34 -9.85 -4.60
N ILE A 452 21.24 -10.26 -5.50
CA ILE A 452 22.55 -10.81 -5.11
C ILE A 452 23.38 -9.73 -4.39
N ASP A 453 23.24 -8.45 -4.76
CA ASP A 453 23.92 -7.34 -4.07
C ASP A 453 23.50 -7.23 -2.59
N LEU A 454 22.20 -7.36 -2.31
CA LEU A 454 21.69 -7.46 -0.93
C LEU A 454 22.29 -8.66 -0.19
N ASP A 455 22.29 -9.85 -0.79
CA ASP A 455 22.83 -11.07 -0.17
C ASP A 455 24.32 -10.95 0.16
N ARG A 456 25.13 -10.38 -0.74
CA ARG A 456 26.56 -10.15 -0.49
C ARG A 456 26.77 -9.14 0.65
N GLY A 457 25.90 -8.15 0.76
CA GLY A 457 25.89 -7.22 1.88
C GLY A 457 25.57 -7.91 3.21
N LEU A 458 24.56 -8.81 3.22
CA LEU A 458 24.21 -9.60 4.39
C LEU A 458 25.32 -10.57 4.79
N GLU A 459 25.95 -11.26 3.83
CA GLU A 459 27.12 -12.11 4.06
C GLU A 459 28.23 -11.32 4.79
N TYR A 460 28.50 -10.08 4.33
CA TYR A 460 29.49 -9.22 4.96
C TYR A 460 29.10 -8.84 6.39
N LEU A 461 27.85 -8.45 6.65
CA LEU A 461 27.36 -8.12 8.00
C LEU A 461 27.51 -9.33 8.94
N VAL A 462 27.09 -10.50 8.52
CA VAL A 462 27.20 -11.76 9.31
C VAL A 462 28.66 -12.01 9.67
N LYS A 463 29.55 -11.96 8.68
CA LYS A 463 30.98 -12.18 8.87
C LYS A 463 31.60 -11.18 9.85
N ARG A 464 31.29 -9.89 9.71
CA ARG A 464 31.81 -8.84 10.60
C ARG A 464 31.33 -9.01 12.04
N LEU A 465 30.02 -9.34 12.22
CA LEU A 465 29.46 -9.63 13.53
C LEU A 465 30.06 -10.89 14.17
N GLU A 466 30.39 -11.91 13.37
CA GLU A 466 31.09 -13.10 13.85
C GLU A 466 32.53 -12.79 14.30
N GLU A 467 33.26 -12.02 13.52
CA GLU A 467 34.63 -11.56 13.84
C GLU A 467 34.68 -10.77 15.16
N GLU A 468 33.65 -9.95 15.46
CA GLU A 468 33.52 -9.19 16.70
C GLU A 468 32.81 -9.95 17.84
N GLY A 469 32.44 -11.22 17.61
CA GLY A 469 31.76 -12.08 18.61
C GLY A 469 30.34 -11.60 18.97
N LYS A 470 29.68 -10.84 18.09
CA LYS A 470 28.33 -10.27 18.30
C LYS A 470 27.22 -10.96 17.52
N LEU A 471 27.56 -11.90 16.65
CA LEU A 471 26.57 -12.56 15.79
C LEU A 471 25.50 -13.29 16.61
N ASP A 472 25.89 -14.01 17.65
CA ASP A 472 25.00 -14.77 18.53
C ASP A 472 24.03 -13.83 19.31
N ASP A 473 24.45 -12.59 19.52
CA ASP A 473 23.66 -11.57 20.21
C ASP A 473 22.93 -10.59 19.27
N THR A 474 22.87 -10.90 17.98
CA THR A 474 22.21 -10.05 16.99
C THR A 474 21.09 -10.81 16.29
N VAL A 475 19.92 -10.19 16.20
CA VAL A 475 18.75 -10.66 15.46
C VAL A 475 18.60 -9.89 14.18
N PHE A 476 18.44 -10.57 13.06
CA PHE A 476 18.09 -9.98 11.77
C PHE A 476 16.57 -10.09 11.57
N ILE A 477 15.93 -8.98 11.22
CA ILE A 477 14.53 -8.91 10.83
C ILE A 477 14.51 -8.28 9.43
N ILE A 478 14.12 -9.06 8.43
CA ILE A 478 14.13 -8.62 7.03
C ILE A 478 12.73 -8.78 6.45
N THR A 479 12.16 -7.70 5.96
CA THR A 479 10.86 -7.68 5.30
C THR A 479 10.93 -6.85 4.02
N PRO A 480 10.30 -7.26 2.91
CA PRO A 480 10.11 -6.35 1.80
C PRO A 480 9.02 -5.32 2.10
N ASP A 481 9.08 -4.21 1.39
CA ASP A 481 8.06 -3.16 1.37
C ASP A 481 6.86 -3.51 0.47
N HIS A 482 7.12 -4.20 -0.65
CA HIS A 482 6.13 -4.68 -1.64
C HIS A 482 6.76 -5.71 -2.59
N TYR A 483 5.96 -6.28 -3.49
CA TYR A 483 6.45 -7.10 -4.60
C TYR A 483 7.08 -6.23 -5.72
N PRO A 484 7.93 -6.78 -6.60
CA PRO A 484 8.65 -6.02 -7.65
C PRO A 484 7.71 -5.58 -8.79
N TYR A 485 6.80 -4.64 -8.51
CA TYR A 485 5.81 -4.14 -9.47
C TYR A 485 6.42 -3.35 -10.65
N TYR A 486 7.71 -2.99 -10.57
CA TYR A 486 8.46 -2.37 -11.66
C TYR A 486 8.82 -3.36 -12.78
N LEU A 487 8.69 -4.66 -12.57
CA LEU A 487 8.81 -5.63 -13.66
C LEU A 487 7.75 -5.37 -14.72
N ASN A 488 8.13 -5.56 -15.98
CA ASN A 488 7.16 -5.48 -17.08
C ASN A 488 6.08 -6.58 -16.94
N PRO A 489 4.98 -6.47 -17.72
CA PRO A 489 3.90 -7.46 -17.64
C PRO A 489 4.32 -8.92 -17.82
N ILE A 490 5.37 -9.19 -18.64
CA ILE A 490 5.88 -10.56 -18.87
C ILE A 490 6.61 -11.06 -17.60
N GLY A 491 7.43 -10.20 -16.99
CA GLY A 491 8.11 -10.52 -15.74
C GLY A 491 7.12 -10.82 -14.61
N LEU A 492 6.09 -9.98 -14.43
CA LEU A 492 5.04 -10.19 -13.43
C LEU A 492 4.22 -11.46 -13.70
N GLU A 493 3.88 -11.74 -14.96
CA GLU A 493 3.22 -12.99 -15.34
C GLU A 493 4.11 -14.20 -15.01
N THR A 494 5.42 -14.10 -15.23
CA THR A 494 6.38 -15.17 -14.89
C THR A 494 6.43 -15.41 -13.38
N LEU A 495 6.38 -14.37 -12.54
CA LEU A 495 6.30 -14.51 -11.09
C LEU A 495 5.02 -15.21 -10.67
N ASN A 496 3.88 -14.79 -11.22
CA ASN A 496 2.56 -15.32 -10.86
C ASN A 496 2.36 -16.77 -11.31
N LEU A 497 2.95 -17.16 -12.44
CA LEU A 497 2.87 -18.54 -12.97
C LEU A 497 3.60 -19.57 -12.12
N ARG A 498 4.47 -19.17 -11.22
CA ARG A 498 5.26 -20.07 -10.35
C ARG A 498 4.58 -20.37 -9.02
N SER A 499 3.54 -19.64 -8.64
CA SER A 499 2.71 -20.06 -7.53
C SER A 499 1.90 -21.31 -7.97
N ASP A 500 1.97 -22.39 -7.20
CA ASP A 500 1.19 -23.61 -7.44
C ASP A 500 -0.33 -23.40 -7.28
N GLU A 501 -0.73 -22.18 -6.91
CA GLU A 501 -2.09 -21.76 -6.69
C GLU A 501 -2.73 -21.21 -7.98
N ASP A 502 -4.01 -20.85 -7.92
CA ASP A 502 -4.79 -20.32 -9.04
C ASP A 502 -4.10 -19.12 -9.72
N LYS A 503 -3.58 -19.34 -10.93
CA LYS A 503 -2.83 -18.36 -11.75
C LYS A 503 -3.62 -17.08 -12.08
N THR A 504 -4.92 -17.08 -11.84
CA THR A 504 -5.80 -15.91 -12.02
C THR A 504 -5.91 -15.06 -10.77
N ASP A 505 -5.31 -15.52 -9.66
CA ASP A 505 -5.40 -14.84 -8.38
C ASP A 505 -4.42 -13.67 -8.29
N LYS A 506 -4.96 -12.47 -8.39
CA LYS A 506 -4.19 -11.22 -8.24
C LYS A 506 -3.49 -11.06 -6.89
N TYR A 507 -3.95 -11.77 -5.85
CA TYR A 507 -3.40 -11.67 -4.50
C TYR A 507 -2.13 -12.50 -4.30
N ASN A 508 -1.86 -13.47 -5.16
CA ASN A 508 -0.64 -14.28 -5.11
C ASN A 508 0.64 -13.45 -5.28
N LEU A 509 0.60 -12.37 -6.08
CA LEU A 509 1.74 -11.45 -6.22
C LEU A 509 2.14 -10.77 -4.90
N HIS A 510 1.25 -10.71 -3.93
CA HIS A 510 1.54 -10.12 -2.61
C HIS A 510 2.10 -11.14 -1.61
N HIS A 511 2.12 -12.45 -1.94
CA HIS A 511 2.78 -13.46 -1.11
C HIS A 511 4.27 -13.19 -1.07
N SER A 512 4.86 -13.14 0.13
CA SER A 512 6.18 -12.59 0.34
C SER A 512 6.97 -13.38 1.40
N SER A 513 8.11 -12.87 1.83
CA SER A 513 8.95 -13.50 2.84
C SER A 513 9.25 -12.53 3.97
N LEU A 514 8.96 -12.95 5.20
CA LEU A 514 9.48 -12.34 6.42
C LEU A 514 10.58 -13.25 6.95
N ILE A 515 11.73 -12.67 7.26
CA ILE A 515 12.87 -13.38 7.84
C ILE A 515 13.11 -12.81 9.24
N ILE A 516 13.03 -13.65 10.26
CA ILE A 516 13.49 -13.36 11.63
C ILE A 516 14.49 -14.43 11.99
N TRP A 517 15.75 -14.04 12.16
CA TRP A 517 16.84 -14.99 12.32
C TRP A 517 17.89 -14.51 13.32
N ASN A 518 18.36 -15.46 14.14
CA ASN A 518 19.56 -15.35 14.95
C ASN A 518 20.42 -16.62 14.71
N SER A 519 21.73 -16.54 14.82
CA SER A 519 22.65 -17.66 14.56
C SER A 519 22.40 -18.91 15.41
N LYS A 520 21.65 -18.78 16.50
CA LYS A 520 21.29 -19.90 17.40
C LYS A 520 19.89 -20.47 17.11
N ASP A 521 19.16 -19.86 16.21
CA ASP A 521 17.83 -20.35 15.86
C ASP A 521 17.89 -21.68 15.13
N LYS A 522 16.78 -22.37 15.15
CA LYS A 522 16.50 -23.54 14.31
C LYS A 522 15.27 -23.22 13.49
N ASN A 523 15.08 -23.93 12.40
CA ASN A 523 13.88 -23.80 11.59
C ASN A 523 12.61 -23.94 12.44
N ILE A 524 11.75 -22.92 12.40
CA ILE A 524 10.43 -22.87 13.03
C ILE A 524 9.43 -22.45 11.94
N ASP A 525 8.64 -23.39 11.48
CA ASP A 525 7.60 -23.15 10.50
C ASP A 525 6.37 -22.46 11.13
N ILE A 526 5.96 -21.33 10.58
CA ILE A 526 4.81 -20.54 11.04
C ILE A 526 3.78 -20.48 9.92
N ASP A 527 2.60 -21.06 10.17
CA ASP A 527 1.51 -21.16 9.18
C ASP A 527 0.46 -20.03 9.32
N ASN A 528 0.59 -19.14 10.31
CA ASN A 528 -0.34 -18.03 10.50
C ASN A 528 -0.30 -17.04 9.32
N TYR A 529 -1.49 -16.64 8.85
CA TYR A 529 -1.62 -15.56 7.88
C TYR A 529 -1.21 -14.24 8.50
N SER A 530 -0.34 -13.51 7.84
CA SER A 530 0.24 -12.29 8.39
C SER A 530 0.67 -11.32 7.29
N SER A 531 0.85 -10.08 7.68
CA SER A 531 1.33 -9.03 6.77
C SER A 531 2.27 -8.06 7.48
N ILE A 532 2.78 -7.11 6.73
CA ILE A 532 3.81 -6.17 7.18
C ILE A 532 3.42 -5.38 8.46
N ILE A 533 2.13 -5.11 8.70
CA ILE A 533 1.66 -4.44 9.93
C ILE A 533 1.83 -5.29 11.20
N ASP A 534 2.01 -6.59 11.05
CA ASP A 534 2.11 -7.55 12.15
C ASP A 534 3.55 -7.69 12.69
N ILE A 535 4.54 -7.15 11.96
CA ILE A 535 5.96 -7.22 12.34
C ILE A 535 6.20 -6.46 13.64
N LEU A 536 5.64 -5.26 13.79
CA LEU A 536 5.80 -4.44 14.97
C LEU A 536 5.38 -5.19 16.26
N PRO A 537 4.13 -5.65 16.42
CA PRO A 537 3.72 -6.39 17.62
C PRO A 537 4.48 -7.72 17.80
N THR A 538 4.84 -8.41 16.73
CA THR A 538 5.64 -9.64 16.79
C THR A 538 7.04 -9.38 17.36
N THR A 539 7.70 -8.32 16.86
CA THR A 539 9.02 -7.92 17.37
C THR A 539 8.94 -7.49 18.84
N LEU A 540 7.92 -6.72 19.23
CA LEU A 540 7.72 -6.32 20.62
C LEU A 540 7.58 -7.54 21.54
N ASN A 541 6.83 -8.56 21.12
CA ASN A 541 6.66 -9.80 21.88
C ASN A 541 7.98 -10.61 21.94
N LEU A 542 8.68 -10.78 20.81
CA LEU A 542 9.96 -11.52 20.76
C LEU A 542 11.04 -10.91 21.66
N PHE A 543 11.07 -9.59 21.79
CA PHE A 543 12.01 -8.87 22.66
C PHE A 543 11.50 -8.73 24.11
N GLY A 544 10.28 -9.17 24.42
CA GLY A 544 9.69 -9.10 25.75
C GLY A 544 9.47 -7.67 26.23
N PHE A 545 9.10 -6.78 25.31
CA PHE A 545 8.69 -5.42 25.66
C PHE A 545 7.30 -5.40 26.28
N ASP A 546 7.09 -4.46 27.19
CA ASP A 546 5.76 -4.20 27.76
C ASP A 546 4.97 -3.30 26.81
N TYR A 547 3.90 -3.82 26.24
CA TYR A 547 3.01 -3.08 25.33
C TYR A 547 1.56 -3.53 25.45
N ASP A 548 0.64 -2.67 25.06
CA ASP A 548 -0.78 -3.00 25.00
C ASP A 548 -1.19 -3.36 23.56
N SER A 549 -1.34 -4.64 23.31
CA SER A 549 -1.66 -5.17 21.99
C SER A 549 -3.06 -4.78 21.49
N ARG A 550 -3.95 -4.31 22.39
CA ARG A 550 -5.26 -3.76 22.00
C ARG A 550 -5.10 -2.50 21.16
N LEU A 551 -4.06 -1.70 21.44
CA LEU A 551 -3.80 -0.40 20.82
C LEU A 551 -3.15 -0.51 19.44
N LEU A 552 -2.82 -1.71 18.98
CA LEU A 552 -2.22 -1.97 17.66
C LEU A 552 -3.24 -2.57 16.69
N ILE A 553 -3.14 -2.18 15.42
CA ILE A 553 -3.94 -2.78 14.35
C ILE A 553 -3.35 -4.13 13.95
N GLY A 554 -2.03 -4.19 13.71
CA GLY A 554 -1.30 -5.44 13.53
C GLY A 554 -1.35 -6.31 14.78
N LYS A 555 -1.13 -7.60 14.63
CA LYS A 555 -1.17 -8.60 15.70
C LYS A 555 0.12 -9.42 15.72
N ASP A 556 0.52 -9.89 16.90
CA ASP A 556 1.65 -10.81 17.01
C ASP A 556 1.37 -12.09 16.21
N ILE A 557 2.22 -12.36 15.21
CA ILE A 557 2.09 -13.49 14.28
C ILE A 557 2.23 -14.83 15.03
N LEU A 558 2.99 -14.84 16.13
CA LEU A 558 3.31 -16.02 16.92
C LEU A 558 2.23 -16.32 17.97
N SER A 559 1.25 -15.42 18.14
CA SER A 559 0.16 -15.63 19.07
C SER A 559 -0.88 -16.62 18.51
N SER A 560 -1.74 -17.15 19.40
CA SER A 560 -2.83 -18.07 19.03
C SER A 560 -3.99 -17.40 18.28
N ASN A 561 -3.88 -16.11 17.94
CA ASN A 561 -4.91 -15.37 17.21
C ASN A 561 -4.93 -15.80 15.76
N ASP A 562 -6.13 -15.85 15.16
CA ASP A 562 -6.28 -16.04 13.73
C ASP A 562 -5.70 -14.82 13.00
N GLY A 563 -4.71 -15.05 12.15
CA GLY A 563 -4.09 -14.02 11.35
C GLY A 563 -4.98 -13.59 10.17
N ILE A 564 -4.80 -12.37 9.71
CA ILE A 564 -5.51 -11.83 8.55
C ILE A 564 -4.59 -10.92 7.73
N VAL A 565 -4.64 -11.09 6.41
CA VAL A 565 -4.02 -10.19 5.44
C VAL A 565 -5.08 -9.25 4.90
N ILE A 566 -4.85 -7.95 4.98
CA ILE A 566 -5.77 -6.91 4.50
C ILE A 566 -5.17 -6.23 3.29
N PHE A 567 -5.90 -6.22 2.16
CA PHE A 567 -5.47 -5.58 0.92
C PHE A 567 -6.05 -4.17 0.79
N SER A 568 -5.41 -3.35 -0.04
CA SER A 568 -5.79 -1.95 -0.26
C SER A 568 -7.21 -1.76 -0.80
N ASP A 569 -7.80 -2.78 -1.40
CA ASP A 569 -9.17 -2.79 -1.90
C ASP A 569 -10.21 -3.32 -0.88
N TYR A 570 -9.84 -3.46 0.40
CA TYR A 570 -10.63 -4.06 1.48
C TYR A 570 -10.90 -5.56 1.32
N SER A 571 -10.30 -6.20 0.33
CA SER A 571 -10.23 -7.66 0.28
C SER A 571 -9.37 -8.19 1.41
N TRP A 572 -9.58 -9.43 1.78
CA TRP A 572 -8.81 -10.06 2.84
C TRP A 572 -8.62 -11.56 2.63
N LEU A 573 -7.62 -12.09 3.31
CA LEU A 573 -7.21 -13.48 3.28
C LEU A 573 -6.90 -13.95 4.70
N ASN A 574 -7.37 -15.14 5.07
CA ASN A 574 -7.05 -15.81 6.33
C ASN A 574 -7.18 -17.34 6.19
N LYS A 575 -6.98 -18.08 7.29
CA LYS A 575 -7.04 -19.55 7.28
C LYS A 575 -8.35 -20.14 6.76
N ASN A 576 -9.47 -19.43 6.92
CA ASN A 576 -10.80 -19.92 6.50
C ASN A 576 -11.07 -19.67 5.02
N GLY A 577 -10.41 -18.68 4.41
CA GLY A 577 -10.64 -18.39 3.00
C GLY A 577 -10.26 -16.97 2.61
N ARG A 578 -10.72 -16.61 1.43
CA ARG A 578 -10.46 -15.34 0.78
C ARG A 578 -11.75 -14.61 0.42
N TYR A 579 -11.80 -13.33 0.74
CA TYR A 579 -12.88 -12.44 0.31
C TYR A 579 -12.37 -11.43 -0.71
N ASP A 580 -13.00 -11.39 -1.88
CA ASP A 580 -12.80 -10.39 -2.91
C ASP A 580 -13.88 -9.30 -2.75
N ALA A 581 -13.49 -8.14 -2.26
CA ALA A 581 -14.42 -7.05 -1.96
C ALA A 581 -15.03 -6.42 -3.21
N LEU A 582 -14.30 -6.41 -4.34
CA LEU A 582 -14.80 -5.89 -5.62
C LEU A 582 -15.88 -6.79 -6.21
N LYS A 583 -15.76 -8.11 -6.04
CA LYS A 583 -16.74 -9.09 -6.50
C LYS A 583 -17.79 -9.41 -5.44
N ASN A 584 -17.63 -8.91 -4.21
CA ASN A 584 -18.44 -9.27 -3.05
C ASN A 584 -18.57 -10.81 -2.91
N LYS A 585 -17.42 -11.51 -2.99
CA LYS A 585 -17.39 -12.97 -3.02
C LYS A 585 -16.40 -13.52 -2.01
N PHE A 586 -16.88 -14.39 -1.13
CA PHE A 586 -16.04 -15.22 -0.28
C PHE A 586 -15.79 -16.58 -0.94
N THR A 587 -14.54 -17.01 -0.96
CA THR A 587 -14.11 -18.32 -1.40
C THR A 587 -13.52 -19.05 -0.21
N CYS A 588 -14.17 -20.11 0.19
CA CYS A 588 -13.80 -20.92 1.35
C CYS A 588 -12.61 -21.81 1.03
N ASN A 589 -11.64 -21.90 1.93
CA ASN A 589 -10.55 -22.87 1.85
C ASN A 589 -11.07 -24.29 2.09
N LYS A 590 -10.31 -25.32 1.70
CA LYS A 590 -10.65 -26.71 2.03
C LYS A 590 -10.86 -26.85 3.54
N ASN A 591 -12.01 -27.40 3.95
CA ASN A 591 -12.41 -27.62 5.36
C ASN A 591 -12.76 -26.35 6.15
N CYS A 592 -13.04 -25.21 5.52
CA CYS A 592 -13.56 -24.09 6.28
C CYS A 592 -14.98 -24.41 6.81
N ASN A 593 -15.22 -24.07 8.06
CA ASN A 593 -16.54 -24.15 8.70
C ASN A 593 -16.84 -22.78 9.31
N VAL A 594 -17.58 -21.96 8.56
CA VAL A 594 -17.92 -20.58 8.94
C VAL A 594 -19.44 -20.40 8.88
N ASP A 595 -20.00 -19.60 9.77
CA ASP A 595 -21.41 -19.25 9.79
C ASP A 595 -21.75 -18.16 8.76
N ASP A 596 -23.04 -17.92 8.55
CA ASP A 596 -23.54 -16.94 7.58
C ASP A 596 -23.13 -15.49 7.90
N ASN A 597 -22.78 -15.19 9.15
CA ASN A 597 -22.39 -13.84 9.57
C ASN A 597 -20.90 -13.60 9.52
N TYR A 598 -20.09 -14.65 9.40
CA TYR A 598 -18.63 -14.60 9.45
C TYR A 598 -18.03 -13.53 8.53
N VAL A 599 -18.44 -13.51 7.25
CA VAL A 599 -17.93 -12.55 6.26
C VAL A 599 -18.25 -11.12 6.67
N ASN A 600 -19.44 -10.86 7.23
CA ASN A 600 -19.82 -9.53 7.71
C ASN A 600 -18.99 -9.11 8.93
N GLU A 601 -18.70 -10.03 9.83
CA GLU A 601 -17.85 -9.76 11.00
C GLU A 601 -16.43 -9.39 10.57
N VAL A 602 -15.83 -10.17 9.67
CA VAL A 602 -14.49 -9.88 9.15
C VAL A 602 -14.47 -8.57 8.34
N ASN A 603 -15.48 -8.32 7.49
CA ASN A 603 -15.59 -7.07 6.75
C ASN A 603 -15.71 -5.85 7.68
N ASN A 604 -16.44 -5.96 8.79
CA ASN A 604 -16.49 -4.91 9.82
C ASN A 604 -15.13 -4.69 10.50
N TYR A 605 -14.40 -5.76 10.79
CA TYR A 605 -13.05 -5.68 11.32
C TYR A 605 -12.10 -4.95 10.35
N VAL A 606 -12.07 -5.36 9.08
CA VAL A 606 -11.26 -4.74 8.02
C VAL A 606 -11.59 -3.25 7.86
N ARG A 607 -12.87 -2.92 7.77
CA ARG A 607 -13.33 -1.53 7.71
C ARG A 607 -12.85 -0.72 8.93
N ASN A 608 -13.00 -1.26 10.13
CA ASN A 608 -12.56 -0.60 11.35
C ASN A 608 -11.04 -0.42 11.40
N ALA A 609 -10.27 -1.39 10.91
CA ALA A 609 -8.81 -1.29 10.84
C ALA A 609 -8.37 -0.08 9.99
N PHE A 610 -8.98 0.14 8.82
CA PHE A 610 -8.72 1.32 8.00
C PHE A 610 -9.13 2.62 8.68
N VAL A 611 -10.34 2.66 9.25
CA VAL A 611 -10.85 3.87 9.90
C VAL A 611 -10.04 4.21 11.15
N ALA A 612 -9.72 3.22 11.99
CA ALA A 612 -8.89 3.43 13.18
C ALA A 612 -7.49 3.92 12.79
N SER A 613 -6.83 3.30 11.79
CA SER A 613 -5.53 3.75 11.28
C SER A 613 -5.56 5.21 10.83
N SER A 614 -6.60 5.60 10.06
CA SER A 614 -6.80 6.98 9.61
C SER A 614 -6.98 7.96 10.78
N LEU A 615 -7.78 7.59 11.78
CA LEU A 615 -8.03 8.43 12.95
C LEU A 615 -6.80 8.53 13.87
N ILE A 616 -6.04 7.43 14.06
CA ILE A 616 -4.77 7.43 14.80
C ILE A 616 -3.83 8.47 14.20
N GLN A 617 -3.62 8.41 12.89
CA GLN A 617 -2.74 9.34 12.19
C GLN A 617 -3.22 10.79 12.29
N LYS A 618 -4.50 11.02 11.98
CA LYS A 618 -5.08 12.37 11.90
C LYS A 618 -5.15 13.11 13.22
N HIS A 619 -5.35 12.39 14.33
CA HIS A 619 -5.55 12.95 15.66
C HIS A 619 -4.36 12.76 16.59
N ASP A 620 -3.23 12.22 16.10
CA ASP A 620 -2.04 11.90 16.91
C ASP A 620 -2.43 11.12 18.19
N TYR A 621 -3.18 10.02 17.99
CA TYR A 621 -3.86 9.29 19.07
C TYR A 621 -2.93 8.87 20.21
N TYR A 622 -1.75 8.35 19.88
CA TYR A 622 -0.85 7.79 20.91
C TYR A 622 -0.26 8.84 21.85
N LYS A 623 -0.28 10.11 21.49
CA LYS A 623 0.06 11.22 22.40
C LYS A 623 -0.86 11.28 23.62
N TYR A 624 -2.13 10.93 23.45
CA TYR A 624 -3.13 10.94 24.53
C TYR A 624 -3.06 9.72 25.45
N ILE A 625 -2.43 8.64 24.98
CA ILE A 625 -2.23 7.42 25.76
C ILE A 625 -1.01 7.53 26.69
N GLN A 626 -0.03 8.36 26.35
CA GLN A 626 1.17 8.57 27.16
C GLN A 626 0.94 9.47 28.38
N ASN A 627 -0.13 10.25 28.40
CA ASN A 627 -0.50 11.19 29.47
C ASN A 627 -1.63 10.61 30.35
#